data_8b917aef5abf4a6e1ad21f2519367b36
#
_entry.id   8b917aef5abf4a6e1ad21f2519367b36
#
_cell.length_a   1.000
_cell.length_b   1.000
_cell.length_c   1.000
_cell.angle_alpha   90.00
_cell.angle_beta   90.00
_cell.angle_gamma   90.00
#
_symmetry.space_group_name_H-M   'P 1'
#
loop_
_entity.id
_entity.type
_entity.pdbx_description
1 polymer ?
#
loop_
_entity_poly.entity_id
_entity_poly.type
_entity_poly.pdbx_seq_one_letter_code
_entity_poly.pdbx_strand_id
1 'polypeptide(L)'
;MKKVMIIINPTSGEETALDYKESLENKAKEYFDYVETKITQKAKDATQFAEKASKEKYDAVIVFGGDGTVNEVISGIAEKNHIPKLGIIPGGTGNLITKLLEINQNIDQAIEELDFNFTKTIDVGKANQNYFGYIFSVGSLPEAIHNVDIEDKTKYGIFAYAINTMKSLVEDDVFNVRIESENGNYEGEASQVLVLLSNYYADKKLFDENTDGYGNILILKDASIISKLSTIPDLLKGDLVGNDNIEYIKARNIRISSEVELESDVDGDKSDNLPVDIKILGNHIEVFSGTKV
;
A
#
# COMPACT_ATOMS: atom_id res chain seq x y z
N MET A 1 6.64 -31.16 5.37
CA MET A 1 7.85 -30.34 5.08
C MET A 1 7.38 -28.93 4.80
N LYS A 2 7.66 -28.01 5.72
CA LYS A 2 7.30 -26.59 5.56
C LYS A 2 8.28 -25.91 4.61
N LYS A 3 7.76 -25.14 3.66
CA LYS A 3 8.56 -24.51 2.61
C LYS A 3 8.39 -22.99 2.64
N VAL A 4 9.49 -22.27 2.50
CA VAL A 4 9.48 -20.81 2.34
C VAL A 4 10.27 -20.39 1.12
N MET A 5 9.75 -19.39 0.40
CA MET A 5 10.47 -18.69 -0.65
C MET A 5 10.85 -17.29 -0.14
N ILE A 6 12.13 -16.94 -0.23
CA ILE A 6 12.64 -15.60 0.06
C ILE A 6 12.84 -14.89 -1.26
N ILE A 7 12.24 -13.73 -1.43
CA ILE A 7 12.35 -12.87 -2.62
C ILE A 7 13.08 -11.60 -2.23
N ILE A 8 14.26 -11.38 -2.80
CA ILE A 8 15.10 -10.21 -2.50
C ILE A 8 15.19 -9.31 -3.73
N ASN A 9 14.84 -8.04 -3.55
CA ASN A 9 15.18 -7.01 -4.51
C ASN A 9 16.59 -6.46 -4.17
N PRO A 10 17.61 -6.71 -5.01
CA PRO A 10 18.99 -6.37 -4.69
C PRO A 10 19.26 -4.86 -4.58
N THR A 11 18.39 -4.03 -5.17
CA THR A 11 18.54 -2.56 -5.10
C THR A 11 17.84 -1.95 -3.87
N SER A 12 17.24 -2.78 -3.01
CA SER A 12 16.59 -2.35 -1.76
C SER A 12 17.62 -2.16 -0.64
N GLY A 13 17.20 -1.48 0.44
CA GLY A 13 18.04 -1.24 1.60
C GLY A 13 19.31 -0.44 1.26
N GLU A 14 19.22 0.57 0.43
CA GLU A 14 20.37 1.34 -0.07
C GLU A 14 21.41 0.44 -0.79
N GLU A 15 20.90 -0.56 -1.55
CA GLU A 15 21.70 -1.56 -2.29
C GLU A 15 22.42 -2.59 -1.40
N THR A 16 22.09 -2.68 -0.10
CA THR A 16 22.69 -3.65 0.85
C THR A 16 21.83 -4.90 1.08
N ALA A 17 20.69 -5.04 0.43
CA ALA A 17 19.76 -6.16 0.66
C ALA A 17 20.42 -7.55 0.53
N LEU A 18 21.42 -7.70 -0.33
CA LEU A 18 22.13 -8.97 -0.50
C LEU A 18 23.03 -9.31 0.69
N ASP A 19 23.51 -8.35 1.45
CA ASP A 19 24.36 -8.56 2.63
C ASP A 19 23.58 -9.28 3.74
N TYR A 20 22.25 -9.09 3.77
CA TYR A 20 21.34 -9.71 4.73
C TYR A 20 20.81 -11.08 4.30
N LYS A 21 21.14 -11.54 3.09
CA LYS A 21 20.64 -12.81 2.55
C LYS A 21 20.90 -13.99 3.49
N GLU A 22 22.14 -14.13 3.95
CA GLU A 22 22.53 -15.26 4.80
C GLU A 22 21.81 -15.21 6.16
N SER A 23 21.71 -14.03 6.77
CA SER A 23 21.00 -13.83 8.03
C SER A 23 19.53 -14.22 7.90
N LEU A 24 18.87 -13.76 6.84
CA LEU A 24 17.46 -14.06 6.59
C LEU A 24 17.22 -15.54 6.27
N GLU A 25 18.11 -16.17 5.49
CA GLU A 25 18.05 -17.62 5.24
C GLU A 25 18.23 -18.44 6.53
N ASN A 26 19.16 -18.04 7.41
CA ASN A 26 19.39 -18.71 8.67
C ASN A 26 18.16 -18.57 9.60
N LYS A 27 17.59 -17.38 9.70
CA LYS A 27 16.35 -17.14 10.43
C LYS A 27 15.20 -18.01 9.91
N ALA A 28 15.05 -18.10 8.60
CA ALA A 28 14.01 -18.93 7.98
C ALA A 28 14.23 -20.44 8.24
N LYS A 29 15.47 -20.94 8.23
CA LYS A 29 15.81 -22.35 8.51
C LYS A 29 15.47 -22.80 9.94
N GLU A 30 15.27 -21.89 10.88
CA GLU A 30 14.79 -22.23 12.22
C GLU A 30 13.35 -22.75 12.22
N TYR A 31 12.54 -22.42 11.21
CA TYR A 31 11.11 -22.67 11.14
C TYR A 31 10.65 -23.51 9.93
N PHE A 32 11.43 -23.47 8.84
CA PHE A 32 11.09 -24.11 7.58
C PHE A 32 12.12 -25.18 7.21
N ASP A 33 11.60 -26.33 6.76
CA ASP A 33 12.42 -27.47 6.31
C ASP A 33 13.10 -27.21 4.97
N TYR A 34 12.52 -26.33 4.14
CA TYR A 34 13.01 -25.97 2.81
C TYR A 34 12.97 -24.46 2.61
N VAL A 35 14.12 -23.89 2.27
CA VAL A 35 14.28 -22.45 2.01
C VAL A 35 14.83 -22.27 0.60
N GLU A 36 14.11 -21.55 -0.25
CA GLU A 36 14.54 -21.16 -1.60
C GLU A 36 14.65 -19.65 -1.69
N THR A 37 15.79 -19.11 -2.10
CA THR A 37 15.98 -17.67 -2.29
C THR A 37 15.97 -17.32 -3.77
N LYS A 38 15.18 -16.30 -4.13
CA LYS A 38 15.09 -15.68 -5.45
C LYS A 38 15.51 -14.23 -5.39
N ILE A 39 16.32 -13.80 -6.34
CA ILE A 39 16.78 -12.43 -6.48
C ILE A 39 16.13 -11.83 -7.71
N THR A 40 15.44 -10.71 -7.58
CA THR A 40 14.82 -10.02 -8.71
C THR A 40 15.90 -9.38 -9.59
N GLN A 41 15.66 -9.35 -10.88
CA GLN A 41 16.55 -8.74 -11.89
C GLN A 41 15.85 -7.62 -12.65
N LYS A 42 14.54 -7.63 -12.66
CA LYS A 42 13.69 -6.66 -13.38
C LYS A 42 12.28 -6.60 -12.75
N ALA A 43 11.53 -5.59 -13.13
CA ALA A 43 10.12 -5.45 -12.76
C ALA A 43 9.32 -6.72 -13.09
N LYS A 44 8.35 -7.04 -12.23
CA LYS A 44 7.48 -8.23 -12.27
C LYS A 44 8.16 -9.57 -11.99
N ASP A 45 9.45 -9.61 -11.66
CA ASP A 45 10.10 -10.86 -11.24
C ASP A 45 9.53 -11.33 -9.89
N ALA A 46 9.31 -10.40 -8.94
CA ALA A 46 8.74 -10.75 -7.63
C ALA A 46 7.33 -11.31 -7.78
N THR A 47 6.50 -10.77 -8.70
CA THR A 47 5.17 -11.32 -9.03
C THR A 47 5.29 -12.77 -9.51
N GLN A 48 6.18 -13.03 -10.47
CA GLN A 48 6.35 -14.39 -11.03
C GLN A 48 6.85 -15.39 -9.97
N PHE A 49 7.77 -14.97 -9.10
CA PHE A 49 8.27 -15.82 -8.02
C PHE A 49 7.15 -16.10 -6.99
N ALA A 50 6.35 -15.12 -6.63
CA ALA A 50 5.22 -15.26 -5.73
C ALA A 50 4.12 -16.15 -6.32
N GLU A 51 3.81 -16.03 -7.61
CA GLU A 51 2.91 -16.95 -8.33
C GLU A 51 3.43 -18.39 -8.30
N LYS A 52 4.75 -18.58 -8.51
CA LYS A 52 5.39 -19.89 -8.39
C LYS A 52 5.21 -20.44 -6.98
N ALA A 53 5.44 -19.62 -5.95
CA ALA A 53 5.28 -20.04 -4.57
C ALA A 53 3.85 -20.52 -4.27
N SER A 54 2.83 -19.79 -4.75
CA SER A 54 1.42 -20.19 -4.64
C SER A 54 1.16 -21.51 -5.37
N LYS A 55 1.61 -21.63 -6.62
CA LYS A 55 1.40 -22.83 -7.44
C LYS A 55 2.06 -24.08 -6.86
N GLU A 56 3.26 -23.92 -6.29
CA GLU A 56 4.04 -25.01 -5.69
C GLU A 56 3.73 -25.22 -4.21
N LYS A 57 2.72 -24.49 -3.69
CA LYS A 57 2.21 -24.59 -2.31
C LYS A 57 3.31 -24.37 -1.26
N TYR A 58 4.01 -23.26 -1.36
CA TYR A 58 4.87 -22.79 -0.29
C TYR A 58 4.02 -22.33 0.90
N ASP A 59 4.47 -22.61 2.12
CA ASP A 59 3.77 -22.19 3.34
C ASP A 59 3.93 -20.68 3.58
N ALA A 60 5.07 -20.12 3.11
CA ALA A 60 5.35 -18.70 3.25
C ALA A 60 6.15 -18.15 2.07
N VAL A 61 6.01 -16.83 1.85
CA VAL A 61 6.90 -16.00 1.05
C VAL A 61 7.43 -14.90 1.96
N ILE A 62 8.73 -14.68 1.96
CA ILE A 62 9.36 -13.54 2.63
C ILE A 62 9.88 -12.60 1.55
N VAL A 63 9.47 -11.35 1.56
CA VAL A 63 9.95 -10.33 0.63
C VAL A 63 10.88 -9.36 1.35
N PHE A 64 12.04 -9.11 0.77
CA PHE A 64 12.93 -8.03 1.15
C PHE A 64 12.93 -7.00 0.04
N GLY A 65 12.23 -5.89 0.26
CA GLY A 65 12.00 -4.87 -0.77
C GLY A 65 11.30 -3.64 -0.24
N GLY A 66 11.18 -2.63 -1.09
CA GLY A 66 10.31 -1.47 -0.89
C GLY A 66 8.86 -1.76 -1.30
N ASP A 67 8.00 -0.75 -1.18
CA ASP A 67 6.54 -0.86 -1.41
C ASP A 67 6.21 -1.49 -2.77
N GLY A 68 6.87 -1.10 -3.86
CA GLY A 68 6.64 -1.69 -5.18
C GLY A 68 6.97 -3.19 -5.24
N THR A 69 8.06 -3.65 -4.59
CA THR A 69 8.40 -5.08 -4.54
C THR A 69 7.39 -5.86 -3.68
N VAL A 70 6.93 -5.28 -2.58
CA VAL A 70 5.88 -5.85 -1.72
C VAL A 70 4.57 -5.97 -2.52
N ASN A 71 4.19 -4.93 -3.26
CA ASN A 71 3.00 -4.96 -4.10
C ASN A 71 3.09 -6.00 -5.22
N GLU A 72 4.27 -6.17 -5.86
CA GLU A 72 4.49 -7.26 -6.81
C GLU A 72 4.24 -8.64 -6.18
N VAL A 73 4.69 -8.87 -4.93
CA VAL A 73 4.45 -10.13 -4.23
C VAL A 73 2.97 -10.30 -3.90
N ILE A 74 2.31 -9.26 -3.39
CA ILE A 74 0.85 -9.26 -3.14
C ILE A 74 0.11 -9.64 -4.42
N SER A 75 0.44 -8.99 -5.55
CA SER A 75 -0.15 -9.28 -6.86
C SER A 75 0.05 -10.73 -7.30
N GLY A 76 1.18 -11.31 -6.95
CA GLY A 76 1.50 -12.70 -7.29
C GLY A 76 0.75 -13.75 -6.46
N ILE A 77 0.36 -13.43 -5.21
CA ILE A 77 -0.31 -14.38 -4.32
C ILE A 77 -1.81 -14.14 -4.17
N ALA A 78 -2.29 -12.91 -4.41
CA ALA A 78 -3.69 -12.56 -4.24
C ALA A 78 -4.61 -13.40 -5.13
N GLU A 79 -5.77 -13.77 -4.60
CA GLU A 79 -6.80 -14.59 -5.27
C GLU A 79 -6.29 -15.93 -5.86
N LYS A 80 -5.13 -16.44 -5.43
CA LYS A 80 -4.66 -17.77 -5.84
C LYS A 80 -5.33 -18.86 -5.00
N ASN A 81 -5.37 -20.09 -5.55
CA ASN A 81 -5.94 -21.25 -4.83
C ASN A 81 -5.18 -21.61 -3.54
N HIS A 82 -3.94 -21.20 -3.42
CA HIS A 82 -3.12 -21.30 -2.23
C HIS A 82 -2.41 -19.96 -2.04
N ILE A 83 -2.69 -19.30 -0.92
CA ILE A 83 -2.07 -18.03 -0.55
C ILE A 83 -1.05 -18.33 0.55
N PRO A 84 0.26 -18.24 0.25
CA PRO A 84 1.29 -18.38 1.29
C PRO A 84 1.23 -17.21 2.27
N LYS A 85 1.66 -17.44 3.52
CA LYS A 85 1.83 -16.36 4.49
C LYS A 85 2.94 -15.41 4.03
N LEU A 86 2.78 -14.13 4.27
CA LEU A 86 3.70 -13.10 3.82
C LEU A 86 4.60 -12.64 4.98
N GLY A 87 5.90 -12.67 4.80
CA GLY A 87 6.87 -11.95 5.63
C GLY A 87 7.41 -10.75 4.87
N ILE A 88 7.62 -9.63 5.54
CA ILE A 88 8.12 -8.41 4.89
C ILE A 88 9.32 -7.88 5.67
N ILE A 89 10.44 -7.71 4.98
CA ILE A 89 11.63 -7.00 5.47
C ILE A 89 11.67 -5.64 4.73
N PRO A 90 11.60 -4.52 5.48
CA PRO A 90 11.54 -3.19 4.89
C PRO A 90 12.85 -2.83 4.19
N GLY A 91 12.80 -2.58 2.89
CA GLY A 91 13.97 -2.23 2.08
C GLY A 91 13.77 -0.97 1.23
N GLY A 92 12.69 -0.24 1.42
CA GLY A 92 12.37 0.99 0.70
C GLY A 92 12.42 2.24 1.57
N THR A 93 12.12 3.37 0.98
CA THR A 93 12.01 4.65 1.70
C THR A 93 10.64 4.83 2.34
N GLY A 94 9.56 4.43 1.66
CA GLY A 94 8.18 4.57 2.14
C GLY A 94 7.82 3.53 3.18
N ASN A 95 7.93 2.27 2.80
CA ASN A 95 7.65 1.10 3.64
C ASN A 95 6.26 1.18 4.32
N LEU A 96 5.24 1.57 3.56
CA LEU A 96 3.91 1.92 4.08
C LEU A 96 3.24 0.74 4.78
N ILE A 97 3.26 -0.43 4.15
CA ILE A 97 2.64 -1.64 4.70
C ILE A 97 3.37 -2.08 5.97
N THR A 98 4.70 -2.02 5.99
CA THR A 98 5.47 -2.42 7.18
C THR A 98 5.29 -1.46 8.35
N LYS A 99 5.15 -0.17 8.09
CA LYS A 99 4.81 0.84 9.11
C LYS A 99 3.41 0.60 9.68
N LEU A 100 2.43 0.31 8.81
CA LEU A 100 1.07 -0.03 9.23
C LEU A 100 1.03 -1.28 10.13
N LEU A 101 1.88 -2.26 9.83
CA LEU A 101 2.00 -3.51 10.60
C LEU A 101 2.93 -3.40 11.81
N GLU A 102 3.48 -2.22 12.06
CA GLU A 102 4.42 -1.94 13.15
C GLU A 102 5.70 -2.80 13.07
N ILE A 103 6.11 -3.18 11.85
CA ILE A 103 7.37 -3.88 11.61
C ILE A 103 8.52 -2.90 11.78
N ASN A 104 9.55 -3.33 12.49
CA ASN A 104 10.74 -2.50 12.74
C ASN A 104 11.39 -2.06 11.44
N GLN A 105 11.70 -0.78 11.30
CA GLN A 105 12.28 -0.23 10.08
C GLN A 105 13.80 -0.43 9.98
N ASN A 106 14.46 -0.82 11.07
CA ASN A 106 15.85 -1.27 11.04
C ASN A 106 15.87 -2.73 10.53
N ILE A 107 16.65 -3.00 9.49
CA ILE A 107 16.67 -4.29 8.78
C ILE A 107 17.11 -5.44 9.71
N ASP A 108 18.18 -5.24 10.50
CA ASP A 108 18.68 -6.26 11.42
C ASP A 108 17.61 -6.63 12.45
N GLN A 109 16.96 -5.63 13.03
CA GLN A 109 15.89 -5.82 14.00
C GLN A 109 14.65 -6.43 13.36
N ALA A 110 14.30 -6.03 12.14
CA ALA A 110 13.16 -6.62 11.41
C ALA A 110 13.38 -8.12 11.15
N ILE A 111 14.62 -8.54 10.84
CA ILE A 111 14.95 -9.96 10.67
C ILE A 111 14.93 -10.69 12.02
N GLU A 112 15.49 -10.10 13.07
CA GLU A 112 15.52 -10.67 14.41
C GLU A 112 14.11 -10.87 14.98
N GLU A 113 13.27 -9.85 14.85
CA GLU A 113 11.88 -9.83 15.36
C GLU A 113 10.89 -10.62 14.50
N LEU A 114 11.29 -11.08 13.30
CA LEU A 114 10.41 -11.87 12.42
C LEU A 114 10.02 -13.18 13.13
N ASP A 115 8.75 -13.26 13.57
CA ASP A 115 8.19 -14.41 14.24
C ASP A 115 7.17 -15.12 13.35
N PHE A 116 7.46 -16.36 12.99
CA PHE A 116 6.60 -17.17 12.12
C PHE A 116 5.41 -17.83 12.83
N ASN A 117 5.24 -17.59 14.12
CA ASN A 117 4.12 -18.13 14.92
C ASN A 117 2.91 -17.19 14.97
N PHE A 118 3.12 -15.88 14.71
CA PHE A 118 2.07 -14.88 14.80
C PHE A 118 1.84 -14.22 13.44
N THR A 119 0.57 -14.07 13.08
CA THR A 119 0.16 -13.38 11.87
C THR A 119 -0.96 -12.39 12.17
N LYS A 120 -0.97 -11.30 11.43
CA LYS A 120 -2.13 -10.41 11.27
C LYS A 120 -2.64 -10.56 9.85
N THR A 121 -3.91 -10.34 9.62
CA THR A 121 -4.46 -10.29 8.26
C THR A 121 -4.47 -8.87 7.74
N ILE A 122 -4.25 -8.73 6.44
CA ILE A 122 -4.41 -7.46 5.73
C ILE A 122 -5.47 -7.59 4.65
N ASP A 123 -6.15 -6.50 4.39
CA ASP A 123 -7.01 -6.34 3.23
C ASP A 123 -6.15 -6.10 1.99
N VAL A 124 -6.68 -6.49 0.84
CA VAL A 124 -6.06 -6.22 -0.47
C VAL A 124 -7.11 -5.59 -1.36
N GLY A 125 -6.79 -4.49 -1.99
CA GLY A 125 -7.62 -3.89 -3.01
C GLY A 125 -7.27 -4.46 -4.39
N LYS A 126 -8.30 -4.60 -5.24
CA LYS A 126 -8.17 -4.99 -6.63
C LYS A 126 -8.83 -3.93 -7.50
N ALA A 127 -8.04 -3.20 -8.25
CA ALA A 127 -8.46 -2.19 -9.21
C ALA A 127 -8.32 -2.77 -10.62
N ASN A 128 -9.43 -3.18 -11.26
CA ASN A 128 -9.45 -3.99 -12.47
C ASN A 128 -8.62 -5.27 -12.33
N GLN A 129 -7.40 -5.30 -12.89
CA GLN A 129 -6.47 -6.43 -12.80
C GLN A 129 -5.27 -6.15 -11.89
N ASN A 130 -5.16 -4.93 -11.35
CA ASN A 130 -4.05 -4.50 -10.53
C ASN A 130 -4.41 -4.62 -9.05
N TYR A 131 -3.49 -5.12 -8.23
CA TYR A 131 -3.69 -5.22 -6.79
C TYR A 131 -2.97 -4.09 -6.06
N PHE A 132 -3.49 -3.69 -4.89
CA PHE A 132 -2.84 -2.74 -4.00
C PHE A 132 -3.01 -3.17 -2.54
N GLY A 133 -1.98 -2.91 -1.76
CA GLY A 133 -1.95 -3.26 -0.34
C GLY A 133 -2.25 -2.10 0.59
N TYR A 134 -2.30 -0.85 0.07
CA TYR A 134 -2.40 0.33 0.90
C TYR A 134 -3.35 1.39 0.33
N ILE A 135 -3.11 1.89 -0.89
CA ILE A 135 -3.85 3.01 -1.47
C ILE A 135 -4.08 2.89 -2.97
N PHE A 136 -5.28 3.27 -3.41
CA PHE A 136 -5.57 3.61 -4.80
C PHE A 136 -5.90 5.10 -4.87
N SER A 137 -5.46 5.78 -5.93
CA SER A 137 -5.73 7.20 -6.12
C SER A 137 -6.05 7.60 -7.56
N VAL A 138 -6.81 8.70 -7.70
CA VAL A 138 -7.07 9.40 -8.97
C VAL A 138 -6.93 10.89 -8.74
N GLY A 139 -6.35 11.60 -9.69
CA GLY A 139 -6.02 13.01 -9.60
C GLY A 139 -4.54 13.26 -9.36
N SER A 140 -4.10 14.50 -9.53
CA SER A 140 -2.69 14.86 -9.44
C SER A 140 -2.12 14.61 -8.06
N LEU A 141 -1.55 13.44 -7.85
CA LEU A 141 -0.43 13.37 -6.91
C LEU A 141 0.74 14.05 -7.64
N PRO A 142 1.29 15.15 -7.11
CA PRO A 142 2.34 15.85 -7.82
C PRO A 142 3.50 14.92 -8.18
N GLU A 143 4.03 14.97 -9.41
CA GLU A 143 5.27 14.29 -9.81
C GLU A 143 6.43 14.57 -8.84
N ALA A 144 6.32 15.65 -8.08
CA ALA A 144 7.22 16.02 -7.00
C ALA A 144 7.30 14.98 -5.87
N ILE A 145 6.31 14.06 -5.70
CA ILE A 145 6.41 12.97 -4.72
C ILE A 145 7.52 11.99 -5.12
N HIS A 146 7.79 11.84 -6.40
CA HIS A 146 8.85 10.99 -6.90
C HIS A 146 10.27 11.60 -6.77
N ASN A 147 10.38 12.92 -6.62
CA ASN A 147 11.65 13.66 -6.77
C ASN A 147 12.19 14.32 -5.49
N VAL A 148 11.74 13.96 -4.30
CA VAL A 148 12.14 14.62 -3.07
C VAL A 148 13.21 13.93 -2.28
N ASP A 149 14.11 14.75 -1.75
CA ASP A 149 15.20 14.34 -0.88
C ASP A 149 14.73 13.54 0.35
N ILE A 150 15.49 12.51 0.66
CA ILE A 150 15.22 11.47 1.67
C ILE A 150 15.04 12.07 3.08
N GLU A 151 15.69 13.20 3.39
CA GLU A 151 15.63 13.81 4.72
C GLU A 151 14.27 14.44 5.08
N ASP A 152 13.54 14.99 4.08
CA ASP A 152 12.22 15.59 4.32
C ASP A 152 11.09 14.54 4.36
N LYS A 153 11.27 13.40 3.69
CA LYS A 153 10.31 12.27 3.71
C LYS A 153 10.20 11.62 5.09
N THR A 154 11.27 11.61 5.85
CA THR A 154 11.34 10.93 7.16
C THR A 154 10.75 11.73 8.31
N LYS A 155 10.73 13.07 8.23
CA LYS A 155 10.29 13.94 9.33
C LYS A 155 8.78 14.14 9.42
N TYR A 156 8.04 14.01 8.30
CA TYR A 156 6.63 14.41 8.24
C TYR A 156 5.70 13.36 7.62
N GLY A 157 6.24 12.21 7.19
CA GLY A 157 5.47 11.21 6.45
C GLY A 157 5.11 11.68 5.03
N ILE A 158 4.75 10.73 4.17
CA ILE A 158 4.41 11.00 2.75
C ILE A 158 3.28 12.02 2.59
N PHE A 159 2.36 12.12 3.57
CA PHE A 159 1.22 13.06 3.49
C PHE A 159 1.62 14.51 3.79
N ALA A 160 2.40 14.74 4.82
CA ALA A 160 2.90 16.08 5.11
C ALA A 160 3.81 16.57 3.97
N TYR A 161 4.43 15.63 3.27
CA TYR A 161 5.20 15.90 2.06
C TYR A 161 4.29 16.23 0.86
N ALA A 162 3.27 15.42 0.58
CA ALA A 162 2.26 15.75 -0.43
C ALA A 162 1.66 17.15 -0.20
N ILE A 163 1.41 17.51 1.06
CA ILE A 163 0.93 18.81 1.50
C ILE A 163 1.93 19.95 1.21
N ASN A 164 3.22 19.76 1.50
CA ASN A 164 4.23 20.78 1.25
C ASN A 164 4.48 20.98 -0.25
N THR A 165 4.32 19.93 -1.04
CA THR A 165 4.44 19.99 -2.50
C THR A 165 3.19 20.62 -3.15
N MET A 166 2.01 20.42 -2.56
CA MET A 166 0.78 21.13 -2.96
C MET A 166 0.89 22.65 -2.85
N LYS A 167 1.74 23.18 -1.96
CA LYS A 167 2.02 24.61 -1.85
C LYS A 167 2.76 25.18 -3.07
N SER A 168 3.37 24.34 -3.90
CA SER A 168 4.10 24.76 -5.10
C SER A 168 3.28 24.65 -6.39
N LEU A 169 2.06 24.09 -6.36
CA LEU A 169 1.20 23.93 -7.52
C LEU A 169 0.26 25.13 -7.65
N VAL A 170 0.38 25.86 -8.74
CA VAL A 170 -0.34 27.10 -9.01
C VAL A 170 -1.71 26.86 -9.63
N GLU A 171 -1.98 25.68 -10.21
CA GLU A 171 -3.24 25.30 -10.82
C GLU A 171 -3.57 23.84 -10.47
N ASP A 172 -4.63 23.64 -9.72
CA ASP A 172 -5.19 22.31 -9.46
C ASP A 172 -6.30 22.04 -10.47
N ASP A 173 -6.11 21.04 -11.28
CA ASP A 173 -7.16 20.57 -12.17
C ASP A 173 -8.24 19.86 -11.35
N VAL A 174 -9.43 20.42 -11.29
CA VAL A 174 -10.63 19.71 -10.86
C VAL A 174 -11.19 18.94 -12.04
N PHE A 175 -11.70 17.78 -11.77
CA PHE A 175 -12.35 16.92 -12.76
C PHE A 175 -13.71 16.44 -12.25
N ASN A 176 -14.64 16.21 -13.18
CA ASN A 176 -15.88 15.55 -12.84
C ASN A 176 -15.65 14.05 -12.65
N VAL A 177 -16.06 13.54 -11.50
CA VAL A 177 -15.97 12.11 -11.18
C VAL A 177 -17.35 11.59 -10.77
N ARG A 178 -17.63 10.35 -11.15
CA ARG A 178 -18.75 9.57 -10.68
C ARG A 178 -18.25 8.34 -9.96
N ILE A 179 -18.68 8.18 -8.71
CA ILE A 179 -18.37 7.05 -7.85
C ILE A 179 -19.67 6.35 -7.52
N GLU A 180 -19.73 5.05 -7.80
CA GLU A 180 -20.86 4.19 -7.51
C GLU A 180 -20.39 3.08 -6.54
N SER A 181 -21.14 2.88 -5.47
CA SER A 181 -20.85 1.82 -4.50
C SER A 181 -22.14 1.35 -3.80
N GLU A 182 -22.03 0.21 -3.08
CA GLU A 182 -23.17 -0.32 -2.33
C GLU A 182 -23.62 0.55 -1.15
N ASN A 183 -22.75 1.41 -0.63
CA ASN A 183 -23.03 2.21 0.57
C ASN A 183 -23.21 3.71 0.31
N GLY A 184 -22.97 4.16 -0.92
CA GLY A 184 -23.13 5.55 -1.30
C GLY A 184 -22.61 5.84 -2.70
N ASN A 185 -23.11 6.91 -3.28
CA ASN A 185 -22.71 7.38 -4.61
C ASN A 185 -22.29 8.84 -4.51
N TYR A 186 -21.35 9.23 -5.35
CA TYR A 186 -20.96 10.62 -5.52
C TYR A 186 -20.89 10.96 -7.00
N GLU A 187 -21.37 12.13 -7.36
CA GLU A 187 -21.22 12.69 -8.71
C GLU A 187 -20.97 14.18 -8.57
N GLY A 188 -19.84 14.66 -9.04
CA GLY A 188 -19.45 16.05 -8.90
C GLY A 188 -17.97 16.28 -9.17
N GLU A 189 -17.55 17.50 -8.89
CA GLU A 189 -16.16 17.93 -9.03
C GLU A 189 -15.30 17.38 -7.89
N ALA A 190 -14.13 16.88 -8.24
CA ALA A 190 -13.10 16.45 -7.31
C ALA A 190 -11.72 16.89 -7.81
N SER A 191 -10.83 17.19 -6.92
CA SER A 191 -9.41 17.39 -7.20
C SER A 191 -8.59 16.12 -6.97
N GLN A 192 -9.11 15.24 -6.09
CA GLN A 192 -8.49 13.97 -5.79
C GLN A 192 -9.50 12.97 -5.24
N VAL A 193 -9.33 11.70 -5.59
CA VAL A 193 -10.04 10.57 -4.99
C VAL A 193 -9.01 9.59 -4.45
N LEU A 194 -9.17 9.21 -3.18
CA LEU A 194 -8.32 8.22 -2.51
C LEU A 194 -9.19 7.06 -2.04
N VAL A 195 -8.71 5.82 -2.21
CA VAL A 195 -9.29 4.63 -1.59
C VAL A 195 -8.24 3.99 -0.71
N LEU A 196 -8.42 4.08 0.60
CA LEU A 196 -7.48 3.59 1.61
C LEU A 196 -7.97 2.25 2.18
N LEU A 197 -7.07 1.27 2.32
CA LEU A 197 -7.35 -0.03 2.93
C LEU A 197 -7.16 -0.03 4.45
N SER A 198 -6.70 1.06 5.02
CA SER A 198 -6.40 1.18 6.44
C SER A 198 -7.15 2.34 7.07
N ASN A 199 -7.40 2.22 8.39
CA ASN A 199 -7.83 3.34 9.21
C ASN A 199 -6.72 4.35 9.48
N TYR A 200 -5.49 3.99 9.14
CA TYR A 200 -4.32 4.81 9.32
C TYR A 200 -3.79 5.27 7.98
N TYR A 201 -3.28 6.46 7.97
CA TYR A 201 -2.45 6.95 6.89
C TYR A 201 -1.13 7.44 7.48
N ALA A 202 -0.02 6.84 7.04
CA ALA A 202 1.24 6.91 7.75
C ALA A 202 1.05 6.48 9.22
N ASP A 203 1.43 7.32 10.16
CA ASP A 203 1.33 7.07 11.61
C ASP A 203 0.09 7.71 12.27
N LYS A 204 -0.84 8.24 11.48
CA LYS A 204 -2.05 8.91 11.98
C LYS A 204 -3.31 8.11 11.73
N LYS A 205 -4.09 7.92 12.80
CA LYS A 205 -5.43 7.34 12.71
C LYS A 205 -6.37 8.35 12.07
N LEU A 206 -6.96 7.98 10.94
CA LEU A 206 -7.92 8.81 10.19
C LEU A 206 -9.37 8.51 10.55
N PHE A 207 -9.67 7.25 10.91
CA PHE A 207 -11.03 6.78 11.17
C PHE A 207 -11.08 5.97 12.44
N ASP A 208 -12.19 6.04 13.17
CA ASP A 208 -12.37 5.29 14.42
C ASP A 208 -12.85 3.85 14.22
N GLU A 209 -13.44 3.55 13.08
CA GLU A 209 -14.01 2.23 12.79
C GLU A 209 -12.98 1.29 12.14
N ASN A 210 -13.09 0.00 12.46
CA ASN A 210 -12.37 -1.05 11.75
C ASN A 210 -12.83 -1.14 10.30
N THR A 211 -11.88 -1.28 9.37
CA THR A 211 -12.14 -1.33 7.93
C THR A 211 -12.07 -2.73 7.35
N ASP A 212 -12.13 -3.77 8.17
CA ASP A 212 -11.97 -5.16 7.71
C ASP A 212 -12.90 -5.48 6.54
N GLY A 213 -12.32 -5.55 5.35
CA GLY A 213 -13.00 -5.82 4.09
C GLY A 213 -13.72 -4.63 3.47
N TYR A 214 -13.42 -3.40 3.87
CA TYR A 214 -13.93 -2.18 3.25
C TYR A 214 -12.80 -1.20 2.95
N GLY A 215 -12.93 -0.47 1.84
CA GLY A 215 -12.11 0.68 1.52
C GLY A 215 -12.72 1.98 2.05
N ASN A 216 -11.88 2.86 2.53
CA ASN A 216 -12.24 4.22 2.89
C ASN A 216 -12.03 5.13 1.68
N ILE A 217 -13.11 5.62 1.10
CA ILE A 217 -13.09 6.50 -0.07
C ILE A 217 -13.13 7.93 0.42
N LEU A 218 -12.10 8.69 0.12
CA LEU A 218 -12.01 10.12 0.39
C LEU A 218 -12.05 10.87 -0.93
N ILE A 219 -12.99 11.80 -1.06
CA ILE A 219 -13.16 12.64 -2.23
C ILE A 219 -12.90 14.07 -1.81
N LEU A 220 -11.82 14.66 -2.28
CA LEU A 220 -11.49 16.07 -2.07
C LEU A 220 -12.20 16.89 -3.13
N LYS A 221 -13.26 17.62 -2.73
CA LYS A 221 -14.21 18.26 -3.64
C LYS A 221 -13.68 19.52 -4.30
N ASP A 222 -12.79 20.24 -3.66
CA ASP A 222 -12.39 21.57 -4.12
C ASP A 222 -10.88 21.66 -4.35
N ALA A 223 -10.52 22.26 -5.46
CA ALA A 223 -9.16 22.48 -5.89
C ALA A 223 -8.56 23.81 -5.41
N SER A 224 -9.35 24.68 -4.78
CA SER A 224 -8.76 25.93 -4.31
C SER A 224 -7.69 25.67 -3.26
N ILE A 225 -6.55 26.33 -3.41
CA ILE A 225 -5.43 26.25 -2.44
C ILE A 225 -5.91 26.53 -1.00
N ILE A 226 -6.95 27.36 -0.86
CA ILE A 226 -7.52 27.75 0.43
C ILE A 226 -8.29 26.59 1.06
N SER A 227 -9.10 25.84 0.29
CA SER A 227 -9.83 24.70 0.81
C SER A 227 -8.89 23.55 1.15
N LYS A 228 -7.88 23.29 0.33
CA LYS A 228 -6.83 22.30 0.64
C LYS A 228 -6.05 22.65 1.90
N LEU A 229 -5.70 23.92 2.10
CA LEU A 229 -5.06 24.38 3.34
C LEU A 229 -5.96 24.22 4.55
N SER A 230 -7.28 24.36 4.40
CA SER A 230 -8.24 24.17 5.50
C SER A 230 -8.48 22.70 5.83
N THR A 231 -8.42 21.79 4.87
CA THR A 231 -8.59 20.34 5.10
C THR A 231 -7.36 19.66 5.71
N ILE A 232 -6.17 20.22 5.50
CA ILE A 232 -4.93 19.69 6.07
C ILE A 232 -4.94 19.55 7.59
N PRO A 233 -5.36 20.58 8.38
CA PRO A 233 -5.44 20.44 9.81
C PRO A 233 -6.40 19.33 10.27
N ASP A 234 -7.49 19.11 9.53
CA ASP A 234 -8.49 18.09 9.86
C ASP A 234 -7.95 16.68 9.51
N LEU A 235 -7.27 16.53 8.39
CA LEU A 235 -6.51 15.32 8.06
C LEU A 235 -5.47 15.01 9.13
N LEU A 236 -4.78 16.04 9.64
CA LEU A 236 -3.78 15.88 10.68
C LEU A 236 -4.36 15.59 12.07
N LYS A 237 -5.63 15.95 12.31
CA LYS A 237 -6.33 15.70 13.57
C LYS A 237 -7.14 14.41 13.59
N GLY A 238 -7.35 13.78 12.42
CA GLY A 238 -8.22 12.62 12.28
C GLY A 238 -9.72 12.96 12.20
N ASP A 239 -10.08 14.23 12.13
CA ASP A 239 -11.48 14.70 12.01
C ASP A 239 -11.86 14.92 10.54
N LEU A 240 -11.86 13.83 9.74
CA LEU A 240 -12.24 13.90 8.32
C LEU A 240 -13.74 13.88 8.10
N VAL A 241 -14.46 13.22 8.98
CA VAL A 241 -15.92 13.09 8.90
C VAL A 241 -16.58 14.39 9.36
N GLY A 242 -17.26 15.08 8.43
CA GLY A 242 -17.92 16.35 8.72
C GLY A 242 -17.25 17.59 8.12
N ASN A 243 -16.15 17.43 7.37
CA ASN A 243 -15.57 18.53 6.61
C ASN A 243 -16.33 18.71 5.28
N ASP A 244 -16.87 19.90 5.03
CA ASP A 244 -17.69 20.22 3.83
C ASP A 244 -16.93 20.03 2.51
N ASN A 245 -15.59 20.08 2.53
CA ASN A 245 -14.74 19.92 1.36
C ASN A 245 -14.31 18.46 1.10
N ILE A 246 -14.70 17.53 2.00
CA ILE A 246 -14.41 16.11 1.86
C ILE A 246 -15.73 15.33 1.87
N GLU A 247 -15.91 14.46 0.88
CA GLU A 247 -16.92 13.41 0.94
C GLU A 247 -16.24 12.10 1.36
N TYR A 248 -16.88 11.39 2.27
CA TYR A 248 -16.41 10.11 2.77
C TYR A 248 -17.44 9.02 2.53
N ILE A 249 -17.00 7.94 1.88
CA ILE A 249 -17.81 6.75 1.64
C ILE A 249 -16.98 5.53 2.08
N LYS A 250 -17.60 4.56 2.73
CA LYS A 250 -17.00 3.29 3.09
C LYS A 250 -17.66 2.18 2.30
N ALA A 251 -16.91 1.50 1.43
CA ALA A 251 -17.49 0.50 0.52
C ALA A 251 -16.51 -0.64 0.23
N ARG A 252 -17.08 -1.76 -0.25
CA ARG A 252 -16.32 -2.94 -0.68
C ARG A 252 -16.20 -3.04 -2.19
N ASN A 253 -17.25 -2.66 -2.91
CA ASN A 253 -17.29 -2.65 -4.36
C ASN A 253 -17.50 -1.21 -4.81
N ILE A 254 -16.58 -0.71 -5.62
CA ILE A 254 -16.52 0.70 -5.99
C ILE A 254 -16.27 0.77 -7.48
N ARG A 255 -17.04 1.59 -8.18
CA ARG A 255 -16.74 1.97 -9.55
C ARG A 255 -16.46 3.45 -9.60
N ILE A 256 -15.31 3.81 -10.17
CA ILE A 256 -14.89 5.19 -10.38
C ILE A 256 -14.83 5.45 -11.86
N SER A 257 -15.48 6.50 -12.33
CA SER A 257 -15.51 6.92 -13.73
C SER A 257 -15.46 8.42 -13.89
N SER A 258 -15.01 8.89 -15.05
CA SER A 258 -14.95 10.30 -15.43
C SER A 258 -15.25 10.44 -16.92
N GLU A 259 -15.73 11.62 -17.33
CA GLU A 259 -15.91 11.95 -18.74
C GLU A 259 -14.57 12.30 -19.43
N VAL A 260 -13.56 12.65 -18.67
CA VAL A 260 -12.20 12.93 -19.16
C VAL A 260 -11.29 11.76 -18.86
N GLU A 261 -10.24 11.59 -19.65
CA GLU A 261 -9.24 10.57 -19.44
C GLU A 261 -8.38 10.93 -18.21
N LEU A 262 -8.42 10.08 -17.19
CA LEU A 262 -7.67 10.25 -15.95
C LEU A 262 -6.93 8.97 -15.64
N GLU A 263 -5.64 9.09 -15.38
CA GLU A 263 -4.80 8.01 -14.93
C GLU A 263 -5.00 7.76 -13.45
N SER A 264 -5.00 6.50 -13.05
CA SER A 264 -5.01 6.10 -11.64
C SER A 264 -3.64 5.63 -11.17
N ASP A 265 -3.50 5.52 -9.87
CA ASP A 265 -2.28 5.06 -9.20
C ASP A 265 -2.63 3.99 -8.16
N VAL A 266 -1.79 2.98 -8.03
CA VAL A 266 -1.87 1.93 -7.01
C VAL A 266 -0.56 1.87 -6.25
N ASP A 267 -0.58 2.13 -4.94
CA ASP A 267 0.57 2.12 -4.03
C ASP A 267 1.77 2.98 -4.51
N GLY A 268 1.51 4.03 -5.31
CA GLY A 268 2.52 4.94 -5.86
C GLY A 268 2.98 4.59 -7.28
N ASP A 269 2.43 3.55 -7.88
CA ASP A 269 2.72 3.16 -9.26
C ASP A 269 1.54 3.49 -10.19
N LYS A 270 1.84 4.01 -11.38
CA LYS A 270 0.82 4.28 -12.40
C LYS A 270 0.05 3.02 -12.78
N SER A 271 -1.27 3.17 -12.91
CA SER A 271 -2.20 2.09 -13.16
C SER A 271 -3.12 2.41 -14.35
N ASP A 272 -4.29 1.77 -14.41
CA ASP A 272 -5.25 1.92 -15.50
C ASP A 272 -5.89 3.31 -15.51
N ASN A 273 -6.27 3.79 -16.69
CA ASN A 273 -7.14 4.95 -16.82
C ASN A 273 -8.56 4.61 -16.38
N LEU A 274 -9.29 5.63 -15.91
CA LEU A 274 -10.72 5.47 -15.61
C LEU A 274 -11.51 5.06 -16.88
N PRO A 275 -12.57 4.26 -16.79
CA PRO A 275 -13.19 3.79 -15.54
C PRO A 275 -12.46 2.61 -14.91
N VAL A 276 -12.46 2.56 -13.57
CA VAL A 276 -11.87 1.48 -12.78
C VAL A 276 -12.92 0.90 -11.84
N ASP A 277 -13.00 -0.43 -11.82
CA ASP A 277 -13.78 -1.21 -10.86
C ASP A 277 -12.86 -1.70 -9.74
N ILE A 278 -13.16 -1.32 -8.50
CA ILE A 278 -12.37 -1.69 -7.32
C ILE A 278 -13.17 -2.66 -6.47
N LYS A 279 -12.52 -3.73 -6.04
CA LYS A 279 -13.04 -4.68 -5.06
C LYS A 279 -12.08 -4.81 -3.89
N ILE A 280 -12.59 -4.69 -2.68
CA ILE A 280 -11.80 -4.91 -1.47
C ILE A 280 -11.95 -6.37 -1.05
N LEU A 281 -10.82 -7.06 -0.96
CA LEU A 281 -10.68 -8.43 -0.50
C LEU A 281 -10.31 -8.37 0.99
N GLY A 282 -11.31 -8.54 1.86
CA GLY A 282 -11.11 -8.40 3.30
C GLY A 282 -10.37 -9.59 3.91
N ASN A 283 -9.47 -9.31 4.86
CA ASN A 283 -8.66 -10.31 5.57
C ASN A 283 -7.98 -11.31 4.62
N HIS A 284 -7.43 -10.81 3.52
CA HIS A 284 -7.09 -11.64 2.36
C HIS A 284 -5.73 -12.31 2.47
N ILE A 285 -4.74 -11.64 3.07
CA ILE A 285 -3.38 -12.17 3.23
C ILE A 285 -3.01 -12.18 4.71
N GLU A 286 -2.48 -13.33 5.19
CA GLU A 286 -1.84 -13.41 6.49
C GLU A 286 -0.41 -12.90 6.40
N VAL A 287 -0.05 -11.90 7.22
CA VAL A 287 1.29 -11.33 7.29
C VAL A 287 1.91 -11.63 8.64
N PHE A 288 3.16 -12.13 8.67
CA PHE A 288 3.89 -12.33 9.92
C PHE A 288 4.11 -10.98 10.62
N SER A 289 3.78 -10.93 11.90
CA SER A 289 3.95 -9.74 12.74
C SER A 289 4.83 -10.08 13.94
N GLY A 290 5.84 -9.24 14.21
CA GLY A 290 6.78 -9.45 15.31
C GLY A 290 6.24 -9.21 16.72
N THR A 291 4.99 -8.76 16.87
CA THR A 291 4.38 -8.50 18.19
C THR A 291 3.21 -9.42 18.48
N LYS A 292 3.21 -10.02 19.69
CA LYS A 292 2.00 -10.56 20.27
C LYS A 292 0.98 -9.43 20.43
N VAL A 293 -0.19 -9.61 19.82
CA VAL A 293 -1.37 -8.78 20.11
C VAL A 293 -1.88 -9.10 21.49
#